data_9dd31945f46552053ca38717b0db9ae6
#
_entry.id   9dd31945f46552053ca38717b0db9ae6
#
_cell.length_a   1.000
_cell.length_b   1.000
_cell.length_c   1.000
_cell.angle_alpha   90.00
_cell.angle_beta   90.00
_cell.angle_gamma   90.00
#
_symmetry.space_group_name_H-M   'P 1'
#
loop_
_entity.id
_entity.type
_entity.pdbx_description
1 polymer ?
#
loop_
_entity_poly.entity_id
_entity_poly.type
_entity_poly.pdbx_seq_one_letter_code
_entity_poly.pdbx_strand_id
1 'polypeptide(L)'
;MTNSQNHARSSTTARRNLLAARLAALSALAAAALSGCGGGGEDVDYFGAIAVNSLTRAAGISANYTSQNEANARANSECGSGCSVVATFGNGMCGALARGSDFAVGYAVASTKSQAESNAQSQCRSVGGISCVVRLSECNG
;
A
#
# COMPACT_ATOMS: atom_id res chain seq x y z
N MET A 1 39.01 -14.98 -25.37
CA MET A 1 38.58 -14.56 -26.71
C MET A 1 37.53 -13.51 -26.45
N THR A 2 37.97 -12.25 -26.32
CA THR A 2 37.82 -11.21 -27.36
C THR A 2 36.37 -10.96 -27.71
N ASN A 3 35.73 -9.79 -27.59
CA ASN A 3 36.18 -8.46 -27.98
C ASN A 3 35.09 -7.49 -27.52
N SER A 4 35.34 -6.43 -26.80
CA SER A 4 35.78 -5.16 -27.37
C SER A 4 34.62 -4.32 -27.94
N GLN A 5 34.30 -3.23 -27.21
CA GLN A 5 34.45 -1.83 -27.64
C GLN A 5 33.56 -1.36 -28.79
N ASN A 6 32.87 -0.26 -28.61
CA ASN A 6 33.22 1.04 -29.19
C ASN A 6 32.15 2.07 -29.00
N HIS A 7 32.54 3.14 -28.47
CA HIS A 7 32.75 4.52 -28.92
C HIS A 7 31.46 5.37 -28.89
N ALA A 8 31.38 6.32 -28.02
CA ALA A 8 32.05 7.64 -27.98
C ALA A 8 32.01 8.41 -29.31
N ARG A 9 31.36 9.53 -29.27
CA ARG A 9 31.69 10.88 -29.82
C ARG A 9 30.43 11.72 -29.83
N SER A 10 30.34 12.75 -29.01
CA SER A 10 31.05 14.04 -29.15
C SER A 10 30.59 14.87 -30.36
N SER A 11 30.09 16.01 -30.05
CA SER A 11 30.37 17.31 -30.70
C SER A 11 29.31 18.31 -30.33
N THR A 12 29.48 19.17 -29.36
CA THR A 12 30.05 20.52 -29.53
C THR A 12 29.62 21.23 -30.83
N THR A 13 28.73 22.21 -30.72
CA THR A 13 28.90 23.44 -31.46
C THR A 13 28.29 24.60 -30.70
N ALA A 14 29.16 25.39 -30.15
CA ALA A 14 28.93 26.75 -29.72
C ALA A 14 28.94 27.69 -30.93
N ARG A 15 28.12 28.70 -30.91
CA ARG A 15 28.37 30.08 -31.40
C ARG A 15 27.10 30.89 -31.21
N ARG A 16 27.13 31.79 -30.22
CA ARG A 16 27.39 33.21 -30.41
C ARG A 16 26.47 33.86 -31.47
N ASN A 17 25.56 34.65 -30.98
CA ASN A 17 25.48 36.05 -31.47
C ASN A 17 24.86 36.97 -30.41
N LEU A 18 25.65 37.98 -30.18
CA LEU A 18 25.41 39.12 -29.35
C LEU A 18 24.50 40.15 -30.02
N LEU A 19 23.92 41.02 -29.20
CA LEU A 19 23.51 42.38 -29.44
C LEU A 19 22.14 42.60 -30.10
N ALA A 20 21.21 43.07 -29.33
CA ALA A 20 20.77 44.48 -29.44
C ALA A 20 19.85 44.86 -28.29
N ALA A 21 20.30 45.83 -27.57
CA ALA A 21 19.55 46.62 -26.58
C ALA A 21 18.43 47.42 -27.28
N ARG A 22 17.32 47.65 -26.56
CA ARG A 22 16.72 48.99 -26.33
C ARG A 22 15.40 48.84 -25.58
N LEU A 23 15.44 49.35 -24.35
CA LEU A 23 14.51 50.27 -23.72
C LEU A 23 13.11 50.43 -24.33
N ALA A 24 12.07 50.13 -23.55
CA ALA A 24 11.02 51.09 -23.21
C ALA A 24 9.95 50.49 -22.30
N ALA A 25 9.70 51.23 -21.28
CA ALA A 25 8.43 51.56 -20.66
C ALA A 25 7.72 50.55 -19.77
N LEU A 26 7.78 50.94 -18.49
CA LEU A 26 6.81 50.78 -17.39
C LEU A 26 5.38 50.48 -17.86
N SER A 27 4.86 49.40 -17.39
CA SER A 27 3.43 49.26 -17.06
C SER A 27 3.33 48.34 -15.85
N ALA A 28 3.17 48.94 -14.70
CA ALA A 28 2.79 48.28 -13.46
C ALA A 28 1.34 47.79 -13.60
N LEU A 29 1.16 46.52 -13.80
CA LEU A 29 -0.10 45.86 -13.50
C LEU A 29 0.14 44.92 -12.32
N ALA A 30 -0.35 45.35 -11.18
CA ALA A 30 -0.52 44.51 -10.01
C ALA A 30 -1.48 43.36 -10.36
N ALA A 31 -0.92 42.25 -10.77
CA ALA A 31 -1.66 40.97 -10.78
C ALA A 31 -1.72 40.49 -9.32
N ALA A 32 -2.86 40.74 -8.68
CA ALA A 32 -3.19 40.05 -7.44
C ALA A 32 -3.03 38.55 -7.68
N ALA A 33 -1.96 37.97 -7.18
CA ALA A 33 -1.83 36.52 -7.05
C ALA A 33 -2.93 36.08 -6.08
N LEU A 34 -4.05 35.67 -6.61
CA LEU A 34 -4.95 34.75 -5.93
C LEU A 34 -4.11 33.49 -5.70
N SER A 35 -3.46 33.45 -4.56
CA SER A 35 -2.92 32.23 -4.00
C SER A 35 -4.14 31.33 -3.76
N GLY A 36 -4.51 30.59 -4.79
CA GLY A 36 -5.39 29.47 -4.65
C GLY A 36 -4.75 28.57 -3.59
N CYS A 37 -5.34 28.54 -2.41
CA CYS A 37 -5.15 27.48 -1.45
C CYS A 37 -5.64 26.21 -2.15
N GLY A 38 -4.80 25.64 -3.00
CA GLY A 38 -4.94 24.28 -3.46
C GLY A 38 -4.72 23.42 -2.23
N GLY A 39 -5.80 23.07 -1.55
CA GLY A 39 -5.78 21.99 -0.60
C GLY A 39 -5.37 20.74 -1.39
N GLY A 40 -4.07 20.46 -1.45
CA GLY A 40 -3.57 19.14 -1.74
C GLY A 40 -4.09 18.26 -0.61
N GLY A 41 -5.14 17.48 -0.88
CA GLY A 41 -5.47 16.38 -0.01
C GLY A 41 -4.21 15.53 0.02
N GLU A 42 -3.54 15.48 1.16
CA GLU A 42 -2.52 14.46 1.37
C GLU A 42 -3.26 13.13 1.28
N ASP A 43 -2.96 12.36 0.23
CA ASP A 43 -3.45 10.99 0.12
C ASP A 43 -2.86 10.23 1.31
N VAL A 44 -3.69 9.99 2.31
CA VAL A 44 -3.28 9.26 3.50
C VAL A 44 -3.23 7.78 3.13
N ASP A 45 -2.04 7.20 3.22
CA ASP A 45 -1.88 5.76 3.08
C ASP A 45 -2.41 5.05 4.32
N TYR A 46 -3.32 4.11 4.09
CA TYR A 46 -3.85 3.24 5.14
C TYR A 46 -3.26 1.85 5.05
N PHE A 47 -2.97 1.30 6.21
CA PHE A 47 -2.36 -0.01 6.38
C PHE A 47 -3.22 -0.91 7.26
N GLY A 48 -3.26 -2.19 6.91
CA GLY A 48 -3.89 -3.23 7.69
C GLY A 48 -2.97 -4.44 7.84
N ALA A 49 -3.29 -5.31 8.79
CA ALA A 49 -2.57 -6.54 9.05
C ALA A 49 -3.50 -7.66 9.56
N ILE A 50 -3.11 -8.88 9.28
CA ILE A 50 -3.71 -10.10 9.83
C ILE A 50 -2.63 -10.81 10.64
N ALA A 51 -2.91 -11.14 11.90
CA ALA A 51 -2.04 -11.91 12.77
C ALA A 51 -2.70 -13.23 13.18
N VAL A 52 -1.89 -14.29 13.30
CA VAL A 52 -2.36 -15.62 13.68
C VAL A 52 -1.36 -16.25 14.65
N ASN A 53 -1.87 -16.92 15.67
CA ASN A 53 -1.10 -17.84 16.50
C ASN A 53 -1.14 -19.24 15.88
N SER A 54 0.02 -19.77 15.51
CA SER A 54 0.13 -21.07 14.83
C SER A 54 -0.29 -22.25 15.68
N LEU A 55 -0.26 -22.12 17.01
CA LEU A 55 -0.57 -23.17 17.97
C LEU A 55 -2.04 -23.11 18.42
N THR A 56 -2.47 -21.94 18.91
CA THR A 56 -3.81 -21.77 19.48
C THR A 56 -4.86 -21.43 18.42
N ARG A 57 -4.41 -21.05 17.22
CA ARG A 57 -5.26 -20.56 16.13
C ARG A 57 -6.06 -19.29 16.48
N ALA A 58 -5.62 -18.58 17.52
CA ALA A 58 -6.09 -17.22 17.79
C ALA A 58 -5.72 -16.32 16.60
N ALA A 59 -6.51 -15.31 16.35
CA ALA A 59 -6.29 -14.40 15.23
C ALA A 59 -6.75 -12.99 15.57
N GLY A 60 -6.11 -12.00 14.94
CA GLY A 60 -6.47 -10.60 14.99
C GLY A 60 -6.35 -9.96 13.62
N ILE A 61 -7.11 -8.92 13.38
CA ILE A 61 -7.06 -8.12 12.16
C ILE A 61 -7.09 -6.64 12.53
N SER A 62 -6.42 -5.83 11.74
CA SER A 62 -6.43 -4.38 11.88
C SER A 62 -6.59 -3.72 10.52
N ALA A 63 -7.20 -2.55 10.46
CA ALA A 63 -7.34 -1.75 9.25
C ALA A 63 -7.34 -0.25 9.58
N ASN A 64 -7.12 0.58 8.58
CA ASN A 64 -7.17 2.05 8.66
C ASN A 64 -6.14 2.68 9.61
N TYR A 65 -4.95 2.08 9.72
CA TYR A 65 -3.81 2.67 10.41
C TYR A 65 -2.94 3.45 9.43
N THR A 66 -2.40 4.57 9.87
CA THR A 66 -1.50 5.42 9.06
C THR A 66 -0.05 4.92 9.06
N SER A 67 0.22 3.83 9.77
CA SER A 67 1.54 3.20 9.84
C SER A 67 1.39 1.67 9.83
N GLN A 68 2.20 1.00 9.00
CA GLN A 68 2.24 -0.47 8.96
C GLN A 68 2.66 -1.07 10.31
N ASN A 69 3.56 -0.39 11.05
CA ASN A 69 3.99 -0.87 12.36
C ASN A 69 2.84 -0.85 13.38
N GLU A 70 2.02 0.19 13.36
CA GLU A 70 0.84 0.29 14.24
C GLU A 70 -0.21 -0.75 13.85
N ALA A 71 -0.47 -0.94 12.54
CA ALA A 71 -1.36 -1.99 12.06
C ALA A 71 -0.88 -3.37 12.54
N ASN A 72 0.41 -3.68 12.41
CA ASN A 72 0.99 -4.93 12.86
C ASN A 72 0.86 -5.11 14.38
N ALA A 73 1.18 -4.07 15.14
CA ALA A 73 1.08 -4.09 16.61
C ALA A 73 -0.38 -4.32 17.05
N ARG A 74 -1.33 -3.68 16.38
CA ARG A 74 -2.76 -3.82 16.67
C ARG A 74 -3.26 -5.24 16.37
N ALA A 75 -2.97 -5.77 15.17
CA ALA A 75 -3.35 -7.14 14.80
C ALA A 75 -2.78 -8.18 15.79
N ASN A 76 -1.50 -8.02 16.19
CA ASN A 76 -0.87 -8.88 17.20
C ASN A 76 -1.55 -8.73 18.57
N SER A 77 -1.90 -7.52 18.97
CA SER A 77 -2.58 -7.26 20.26
C SER A 77 -3.97 -7.92 20.32
N GLU A 78 -4.73 -7.85 19.22
CA GLU A 78 -6.04 -8.49 19.12
C GLU A 78 -5.96 -10.02 19.06
N CYS A 79 -4.93 -10.52 18.42
CA CYS A 79 -4.65 -11.95 18.36
C CYS A 79 -4.21 -12.51 19.70
N GLY A 80 -3.47 -11.72 20.49
CA GLY A 80 -2.94 -12.13 21.80
C GLY A 80 -1.49 -12.62 21.76
N SER A 81 -1.07 -13.30 22.81
CA SER A 81 0.32 -13.76 22.94
C SER A 81 0.69 -14.84 21.92
N GLY A 82 1.93 -14.79 21.44
CA GLY A 82 2.47 -15.79 20.51
C GLY A 82 1.93 -15.67 19.09
N CYS A 83 1.34 -14.54 18.73
CA CYS A 83 0.87 -14.26 17.38
C CYS A 83 1.97 -13.66 16.49
N SER A 84 1.88 -13.93 15.21
CA SER A 84 2.72 -13.34 14.19
C SER A 84 1.87 -12.79 13.05
N VAL A 85 2.28 -11.67 12.48
CA VAL A 85 1.63 -11.13 11.28
C VAL A 85 1.87 -12.08 10.12
N VAL A 86 0.77 -12.50 9.46
CA VAL A 86 0.78 -13.45 8.34
C VAL A 86 0.42 -12.80 7.01
N ALA A 87 -0.21 -11.63 7.04
CA ALA A 87 -0.50 -10.83 5.86
C ALA A 87 -0.63 -9.35 6.23
N THR A 88 -0.31 -8.47 5.28
CA THR A 88 -0.53 -7.03 5.35
C THR A 88 -1.28 -6.56 4.11
N PHE A 89 -1.98 -5.43 4.22
CA PHE A 89 -2.73 -4.87 3.10
C PHE A 89 -2.78 -3.34 3.18
N GLY A 90 -2.76 -2.68 2.03
CA GLY A 90 -2.73 -1.23 1.87
C GLY A 90 -4.07 -0.64 1.45
N ASN A 91 -4.03 0.61 0.95
CA ASN A 91 -5.19 1.37 0.49
C ASN A 91 -6.10 0.57 -0.46
N GLY A 92 -7.41 0.68 -0.24
CA GLY A 92 -8.41 0.05 -1.10
C GLY A 92 -8.38 -1.48 -1.08
N MET A 93 -7.63 -2.08 -0.16
CA MET A 93 -7.55 -3.53 -0.01
C MET A 93 -8.29 -3.99 1.24
N CYS A 94 -8.79 -5.21 1.17
CA CYS A 94 -9.48 -5.88 2.27
C CYS A 94 -8.71 -7.13 2.68
N GLY A 95 -8.59 -7.36 3.99
CA GLY A 95 -8.10 -8.59 4.56
C GLY A 95 -9.25 -9.43 5.13
N ALA A 96 -9.15 -10.75 5.05
CA ALA A 96 -10.10 -11.65 5.68
C ALA A 96 -9.42 -12.90 6.25
N LEU A 97 -10.02 -13.48 7.28
CA LEU A 97 -9.63 -14.74 7.89
C LEU A 97 -10.83 -15.65 8.05
N ALA A 98 -10.70 -16.89 7.62
CA ALA A 98 -11.67 -17.95 7.81
C ALA A 98 -11.12 -19.04 8.72
N ARG A 99 -11.99 -19.70 9.47
CA ARG A 99 -11.64 -20.82 10.34
C ARG A 99 -12.57 -22.00 10.12
N GLY A 100 -12.01 -23.19 10.05
CA GLY A 100 -12.71 -24.44 10.06
C GLY A 100 -13.14 -24.88 11.47
N SER A 101 -14.11 -25.81 11.55
CA SER A 101 -14.52 -26.43 12.81
C SER A 101 -13.40 -27.27 13.46
N ASP A 102 -12.43 -27.68 12.66
CA ASP A 102 -11.20 -28.39 13.03
C ASP A 102 -10.00 -27.46 13.30
N PHE A 103 -10.28 -26.16 13.48
CA PHE A 103 -9.29 -25.10 13.70
C PHE A 103 -8.33 -24.82 12.54
N ALA A 104 -8.56 -25.39 11.36
CA ALA A 104 -7.84 -24.96 10.16
C ALA A 104 -8.08 -23.46 9.91
N VAL A 105 -7.04 -22.74 9.53
CA VAL A 105 -7.11 -21.30 9.29
C VAL A 105 -6.69 -20.99 7.86
N GLY A 106 -7.51 -20.19 7.19
CA GLY A 106 -7.18 -19.56 5.91
C GLY A 106 -7.29 -18.05 6.02
N TYR A 107 -6.43 -17.32 5.35
CA TYR A 107 -6.45 -15.86 5.29
C TYR A 107 -6.16 -15.39 3.88
N ALA A 108 -6.70 -14.23 3.51
CA ALA A 108 -6.47 -13.67 2.19
C ALA A 108 -6.61 -12.15 2.20
N VAL A 109 -5.98 -11.53 1.21
CA VAL A 109 -6.10 -10.11 0.89
C VAL A 109 -6.62 -9.99 -0.54
N ALA A 110 -7.55 -9.07 -0.78
CA ALA A 110 -8.11 -8.80 -2.10
C ALA A 110 -8.60 -7.35 -2.18
N SER A 111 -8.93 -6.89 -3.39
CA SER A 111 -9.44 -5.53 -3.63
C SER A 111 -10.89 -5.33 -3.18
N THR A 112 -11.61 -6.38 -2.86
CA THR A 112 -12.97 -6.32 -2.31
C THR A 112 -13.11 -7.25 -1.12
N LYS A 113 -13.98 -6.86 -0.19
CA LYS A 113 -14.28 -7.66 1.01
C LYS A 113 -14.77 -9.07 0.65
N SER A 114 -15.69 -9.16 -0.30
CA SER A 114 -16.25 -10.44 -0.73
C SER A 114 -15.19 -11.38 -1.34
N GLN A 115 -14.24 -10.84 -2.12
CA GLN A 115 -13.14 -11.63 -2.66
C GLN A 115 -12.17 -12.09 -1.56
N ALA A 116 -11.81 -11.20 -0.62
CA ALA A 116 -10.96 -11.56 0.51
C ALA A 116 -11.58 -12.70 1.32
N GLU A 117 -12.86 -12.58 1.64
CA GLU A 117 -13.63 -13.60 2.39
C GLU A 117 -13.71 -14.95 1.66
N SER A 118 -14.05 -14.91 0.37
CA SER A 118 -14.12 -16.13 -0.46
C SER A 118 -12.76 -16.83 -0.58
N ASN A 119 -11.69 -16.03 -0.78
CA ASN A 119 -10.32 -16.53 -0.88
C ASN A 119 -9.85 -17.11 0.47
N ALA A 120 -10.15 -16.46 1.59
CA ALA A 120 -9.83 -16.95 2.93
C ALA A 120 -10.53 -18.30 3.22
N GLN A 121 -11.81 -18.42 2.87
CA GLN A 121 -12.53 -19.70 2.99
C GLN A 121 -11.94 -20.78 2.09
N SER A 122 -11.56 -20.42 0.86
CA SER A 122 -10.93 -21.33 -0.09
C SER A 122 -9.59 -21.83 0.44
N GLN A 123 -8.76 -20.94 0.97
CA GLN A 123 -7.50 -21.30 1.59
C GLN A 123 -7.70 -22.18 2.84
N CYS A 124 -8.67 -21.88 3.68
CA CYS A 124 -9.01 -22.72 4.84
C CYS A 124 -9.36 -24.16 4.39
N ARG A 125 -10.15 -24.33 3.34
CA ARG A 125 -10.47 -25.66 2.76
C ARG A 125 -9.26 -26.34 2.16
N SER A 126 -8.38 -25.60 1.48
CA SER A 126 -7.17 -26.16 0.85
C SER A 126 -6.17 -26.75 1.83
N VAL A 127 -6.17 -26.26 3.08
CA VAL A 127 -5.36 -26.82 4.19
C VAL A 127 -6.11 -27.88 4.99
N GLY A 128 -7.20 -28.42 4.45
CA GLY A 128 -7.98 -29.50 5.04
C GLY A 128 -9.11 -29.05 5.97
N GLY A 129 -9.40 -27.74 6.04
CA GLY A 129 -10.41 -27.21 6.95
C GLY A 129 -11.84 -27.70 6.63
N ILE A 130 -12.56 -28.09 7.66
CA ILE A 130 -13.95 -28.53 7.60
C ILE A 130 -14.87 -27.36 7.98
N SER A 131 -15.94 -27.16 7.20
CA SER A 131 -16.94 -26.09 7.48
C SER A 131 -16.32 -24.71 7.71
N CYS A 132 -15.43 -24.30 6.81
CA CYS A 132 -14.74 -23.02 6.90
C CYS A 132 -15.70 -21.84 6.83
N VAL A 133 -15.67 -20.98 7.85
CA VAL A 133 -16.47 -19.75 7.93
C VAL A 133 -15.58 -18.55 8.18
N VAL A 134 -15.95 -17.40 7.62
CA VAL A 134 -15.26 -16.13 7.87
C VAL A 134 -15.43 -15.74 9.33
N ARG A 135 -14.33 -15.35 9.96
CA ARG A 135 -14.29 -14.90 11.35
C ARG A 135 -13.94 -13.44 11.48
N LEU A 136 -13.03 -12.96 10.65
CA LEU A 136 -12.56 -11.58 10.63
C LEU A 136 -12.51 -11.09 9.18
N SER A 137 -12.90 -9.83 8.95
CA SER A 137 -12.82 -9.24 7.62
C SER A 137 -12.92 -7.71 7.75
N GLU A 138 -11.85 -7.01 7.30
CA GLU A 138 -11.70 -5.56 7.36
C GLU A 138 -11.14 -5.02 6.05
N CYS A 139 -11.48 -3.77 5.71
CA CYS A 139 -10.95 -3.07 4.55
C CYS A 139 -10.29 -1.76 4.97
N ASN A 140 -9.22 -1.38 4.28
CA ASN A 140 -8.70 -0.02 4.29
C ASN A 140 -9.53 0.86 3.36
N GLY A 141 -10.00 2.00 3.87
CA GLY A 141 -10.80 2.98 3.14
C GLY A 141 -9.97 3.97 2.37
#